data_1ec34813b1fabbe5f7d225e5bf40f507
#
_entry.id   1ec34813b1fabbe5f7d225e5bf40f507
#
_cell.length_a   1.000
_cell.length_b   1.000
_cell.length_c   1.000
_cell.angle_alpha   90.00
_cell.angle_beta   90.00
_cell.angle_gamma   90.00
#
_symmetry.space_group_name_H-M   'P 1'
#
loop_
_entity.id
_entity.type
_entity.pdbx_description
1 polymer ?
#
loop_
_entity_poly.entity_id
_entity_poly.type
_entity_poly.pdbx_seq_one_letter_code
_entity_poly.pdbx_strand_id
1 'polypeptide(L)'
;GGLTRALLAEGASKVITVERDERALPALAEIAAHYPGRLQVIEGDALEVDWMSLVSGPARIVANLPYNVGTPLLLGWLTKGPWPPFYDSLTLMFQKEVALRIAAAPGSDDYGRLSVICQWRCVCKKLFDVNRSAFTPPPKITSSIVQLVPRLKPEIECTVAALERVTAAAFGQRRK
;
A
#
# COMPACT_ATOMS: atom_id res chain seq x y z
N GLY A 1 6.04 -4.10 14.65
CA GLY A 1 6.26 -2.85 15.41
C GLY A 1 7.43 -1.98 14.95
N GLY A 2 8.42 -2.51 14.20
CA GLY A 2 9.63 -1.74 13.82
C GLY A 2 9.33 -0.52 12.97
N LEU A 3 8.48 -0.66 11.94
CA LEU A 3 8.07 0.46 11.08
C LEU A 3 7.25 1.50 11.86
N THR A 4 6.32 1.05 12.71
CA THR A 4 5.51 1.92 13.59
C THR A 4 6.41 2.78 14.47
N ARG A 5 7.40 2.17 15.14
CA ARG A 5 8.36 2.88 15.97
C ARG A 5 9.19 3.89 15.17
N ALA A 6 9.65 3.51 13.99
CA ALA A 6 10.42 4.41 13.13
C ALA A 6 9.61 5.64 12.70
N LEU A 7 8.35 5.47 12.29
CA LEU A 7 7.48 6.58 11.94
C LEU A 7 7.27 7.56 13.10
N LEU A 8 7.06 7.04 14.30
CA LEU A 8 6.91 7.88 15.51
C LEU A 8 8.20 8.61 15.88
N ALA A 9 9.36 7.95 15.74
CA ALA A 9 10.67 8.55 15.99
C ALA A 9 10.99 9.66 14.99
N GLU A 10 10.61 9.47 13.72
CA GLU A 10 10.77 10.48 12.65
C GLU A 10 9.73 11.61 12.69
N GLY A 11 8.92 11.69 13.74
CA GLY A 11 8.06 12.86 14.01
C GLY A 11 6.62 12.75 13.51
N ALA A 12 6.12 11.56 13.14
CA ALA A 12 4.70 11.41 12.85
C ALA A 12 3.87 11.87 14.06
N SER A 13 2.96 12.82 13.85
CA SER A 13 2.12 13.38 14.93
C SER A 13 1.18 12.34 15.52
N LYS A 14 0.64 11.47 14.67
CA LYS A 14 -0.20 10.33 15.03
C LYS A 14 0.05 9.17 14.09
N VAL A 15 0.12 7.96 14.62
CA VAL A 15 0.15 6.70 13.85
C VAL A 15 -1.04 5.86 14.25
N ILE A 16 -1.78 5.39 13.25
CA ILE A 16 -2.84 4.39 13.43
C ILE A 16 -2.30 3.10 12.80
N THR A 17 -2.18 2.05 13.59
CA THR A 17 -1.70 0.74 13.12
C THR A 17 -2.79 -0.31 13.29
N VAL A 18 -2.90 -1.20 12.32
CA VAL A 18 -3.78 -2.36 12.39
C VAL A 18 -2.92 -3.61 12.49
N GLU A 19 -3.20 -4.44 13.46
CA GLU A 19 -2.48 -5.68 13.71
C GLU A 19 -3.47 -6.82 13.92
N ARG A 20 -3.26 -7.90 13.19
CA ARG A 20 -4.08 -9.11 13.27
C ARG A 20 -3.49 -10.15 14.22
N ASP A 21 -2.17 -10.12 14.42
CA ASP A 21 -1.48 -11.07 15.28
C ASP A 21 -1.46 -10.57 16.72
N GLU A 22 -2.29 -11.18 17.57
CA GLU A 22 -2.37 -10.86 19.00
C GLU A 22 -1.00 -10.90 19.69
N ARG A 23 -0.07 -11.74 19.22
CA ARG A 23 1.28 -11.86 19.79
C ARG A 23 2.12 -10.58 19.59
N ALA A 24 1.75 -9.74 18.65
CA ALA A 24 2.43 -8.48 18.40
C ALA A 24 1.87 -7.32 19.26
N LEU A 25 0.68 -7.47 19.85
CA LEU A 25 0.01 -6.42 20.62
C LEU A 25 0.81 -5.96 21.85
N PRO A 26 1.46 -6.83 22.65
CA PRO A 26 2.29 -6.37 23.76
C PRO A 26 3.43 -5.45 23.33
N ALA A 27 4.12 -5.77 22.24
CA ALA A 27 5.19 -4.94 21.71
C ALA A 27 4.66 -3.58 21.18
N LEU A 28 3.46 -3.54 20.64
CA LEU A 28 2.80 -2.30 20.22
C LEU A 28 2.37 -1.47 21.43
N ALA A 29 1.93 -2.10 22.52
CA ALA A 29 1.59 -1.44 23.77
C ALA A 29 2.82 -0.77 24.40
N GLU A 30 3.99 -1.40 24.39
CA GLU A 30 5.25 -0.79 24.84
C GLU A 30 5.61 0.44 24.00
N ILE A 31 5.44 0.38 22.69
CA ILE A 31 5.66 1.53 21.80
C ILE A 31 4.66 2.64 22.14
N ALA A 32 3.38 2.32 22.36
CA ALA A 32 2.36 3.30 22.71
C ALA A 32 2.65 4.00 24.04
N ALA A 33 3.16 3.27 25.02
CA ALA A 33 3.58 3.85 26.30
C ALA A 33 4.75 4.83 26.17
N HIS A 34 5.66 4.57 25.20
CA HIS A 34 6.79 5.46 24.92
C HIS A 34 6.40 6.73 24.13
N TYR A 35 5.30 6.66 23.39
CA TYR A 35 4.76 7.77 22.57
C TYR A 35 3.30 8.08 22.97
N PRO A 36 3.05 8.59 24.18
CA PRO A 36 1.68 8.76 24.72
C PRO A 36 0.82 9.62 23.79
N GLY A 37 -0.38 9.11 23.47
CA GLY A 37 -1.36 9.79 22.61
C GLY A 37 -1.04 9.80 21.10
N ARG A 38 0.14 9.31 20.70
CA ARG A 38 0.57 9.33 19.29
C ARG A 38 0.38 8.01 18.55
N LEU A 39 0.16 6.91 19.24
CA LEU A 39 -0.10 5.60 18.65
C LEU A 39 -1.50 5.11 19.01
N GLN A 40 -2.29 4.79 18.01
CA GLN A 40 -3.55 4.08 18.13
C GLN A 40 -3.39 2.69 17.50
N VAL A 41 -3.60 1.65 18.29
CA VAL A 41 -3.55 0.25 17.82
C VAL A 41 -4.97 -0.25 17.63
N ILE A 42 -5.24 -0.82 16.46
CA ILE A 42 -6.50 -1.48 16.12
C ILE A 42 -6.18 -2.95 15.89
N GLU A 43 -6.80 -3.80 16.68
CA GLU A 43 -6.76 -5.24 16.48
C GLU A 43 -7.77 -5.63 15.41
N GLY A 44 -7.33 -6.31 14.35
CA GLY A 44 -8.20 -6.75 13.28
C GLY A 44 -7.53 -6.94 11.93
N ASP A 45 -8.36 -7.19 10.93
CA ASP A 45 -7.92 -7.33 9.54
C ASP A 45 -7.96 -5.98 8.82
N ALA A 46 -6.83 -5.56 8.26
CA ALA A 46 -6.72 -4.31 7.52
C ALA A 46 -7.65 -4.23 6.29
N LEU A 47 -8.12 -5.36 5.77
CA LEU A 47 -9.10 -5.43 4.68
C LEU A 47 -10.52 -5.04 5.13
N GLU A 48 -10.83 -5.15 6.42
CA GLU A 48 -12.15 -4.91 7.01
C GLU A 48 -12.26 -3.55 7.70
N VAL A 49 -11.14 -2.82 7.85
CA VAL A 49 -11.12 -1.54 8.56
C VAL A 49 -11.79 -0.45 7.73
N ASP A 50 -12.71 0.27 8.35
CA ASP A 50 -13.25 1.52 7.81
C ASP A 50 -12.28 2.68 8.09
N TRP A 51 -11.34 2.87 7.19
CA TRP A 51 -10.31 3.92 7.29
C TRP A 51 -10.89 5.32 7.28
N MET A 52 -12.03 5.52 6.62
CA MET A 52 -12.68 6.84 6.52
C MET A 52 -13.17 7.33 7.88
N SER A 53 -13.60 6.42 8.75
CA SER A 53 -14.06 6.77 10.10
C SER A 53 -12.91 7.05 11.06
N LEU A 54 -11.72 6.55 10.78
CA LEU A 54 -10.56 6.61 11.69
C LEU A 54 -9.62 7.78 11.42
N VAL A 55 -9.63 8.28 10.19
CA VAL A 55 -8.66 9.29 9.73
C VAL A 55 -9.40 10.61 9.52
N SER A 56 -8.99 11.61 10.29
CA SER A 56 -9.43 13.00 10.13
C SER A 56 -8.26 13.86 9.63
N GLY A 57 -8.36 14.35 8.40
CA GLY A 57 -7.34 15.20 7.80
C GLY A 57 -6.29 14.46 6.95
N PRO A 58 -5.21 15.15 6.54
CA PRO A 58 -4.20 14.58 5.66
C PRO A 58 -3.54 13.36 6.28
N ALA A 59 -3.50 12.26 5.53
CA ALA A 59 -2.91 11.02 5.98
C ALA A 59 -1.96 10.43 4.94
N ARG A 60 -1.03 9.60 5.40
CA ARG A 60 -0.14 8.81 4.54
C ARG A 60 -0.22 7.36 4.96
N ILE A 61 -0.35 6.48 4.00
CA ILE A 61 -0.32 5.04 4.25
C ILE A 61 1.11 4.55 4.02
N VAL A 62 1.70 3.97 5.06
CA VAL A 62 3.05 3.38 5.01
C VAL A 62 2.96 1.96 5.52
N ALA A 63 3.28 0.97 4.68
CA ALA A 63 3.11 -0.42 5.08
C ALA A 63 4.14 -1.37 4.46
N ASN A 64 4.58 -2.31 5.31
CA ASN A 64 5.26 -3.52 4.91
C ASN A 64 4.23 -4.66 4.97
N LEU A 65 3.59 -4.95 3.84
CA LEU A 65 2.45 -5.85 3.75
C LEU A 65 2.89 -7.29 3.49
N PRO A 66 2.23 -8.29 4.10
CA PRO A 66 2.37 -9.67 3.65
C PRO A 66 2.01 -9.79 2.17
N TYR A 67 2.75 -10.60 1.42
CA TYR A 67 2.62 -10.68 -0.04
C TYR A 67 1.23 -11.10 -0.53
N ASN A 68 0.51 -11.89 0.24
CA ASN A 68 -0.83 -12.38 -0.09
C ASN A 68 -1.93 -11.32 0.09
N VAL A 69 -1.74 -10.30 0.93
CA VAL A 69 -2.75 -9.26 1.20
C VAL A 69 -2.39 -7.89 0.62
N GLY A 70 -1.14 -7.69 0.20
CA GLY A 70 -0.65 -6.40 -0.28
C GLY A 70 -1.41 -5.90 -1.51
N THR A 71 -1.55 -6.72 -2.55
CA THR A 71 -2.29 -6.34 -3.76
C THR A 71 -3.79 -6.14 -3.51
N PRO A 72 -4.52 -7.03 -2.80
CA PRO A 72 -5.90 -6.77 -2.41
C PRO A 72 -6.11 -5.47 -1.64
N LEU A 73 -5.24 -5.14 -0.68
CA LEU A 73 -5.30 -3.88 0.06
C LEU A 73 -5.08 -2.67 -0.86
N LEU A 74 -4.04 -2.71 -1.69
CA LEU A 74 -3.76 -1.65 -2.66
C LEU A 74 -4.96 -1.41 -3.58
N LEU A 75 -5.53 -2.47 -4.16
CA LEU A 75 -6.71 -2.36 -5.02
C LEU A 75 -7.92 -1.82 -4.25
N GLY A 76 -8.12 -2.25 -3.01
CA GLY A 76 -9.16 -1.71 -2.13
C GLY A 76 -9.04 -0.20 -1.95
N TRP A 77 -7.86 0.31 -1.62
CA TRP A 77 -7.62 1.74 -1.48
C TRP A 77 -7.79 2.53 -2.78
N LEU A 78 -7.49 1.92 -3.93
CA LEU A 78 -7.62 2.58 -5.22
C LEU A 78 -9.03 2.53 -5.81
N THR A 79 -9.85 1.52 -5.48
CA THR A 79 -11.12 1.27 -6.17
C THR A 79 -12.36 1.44 -5.31
N LYS A 80 -12.19 1.36 -3.97
CA LYS A 80 -13.30 1.53 -3.02
C LYS A 80 -13.33 2.95 -2.47
N GLY A 81 -14.51 3.48 -2.27
CA GLY A 81 -14.71 4.81 -1.70
C GLY A 81 -14.64 5.97 -2.70
N PRO A 82 -14.81 7.19 -2.18
CA PRO A 82 -14.79 8.41 -2.98
C PRO A 82 -13.38 8.73 -3.52
N TRP A 83 -13.35 9.54 -4.56
CA TRP A 83 -12.10 10.09 -5.09
C TRP A 83 -12.18 11.62 -5.16
N PRO A 84 -11.19 12.39 -4.69
CA PRO A 84 -9.90 11.98 -4.11
C PRO A 84 -10.03 11.17 -2.82
N PRO A 85 -9.04 10.30 -2.52
CA PRO A 85 -9.08 9.46 -1.32
C PRO A 85 -8.73 10.25 -0.05
N PHE A 86 -8.86 9.62 1.12
CA PHE A 86 -8.49 10.17 2.42
C PHE A 86 -6.98 10.29 2.67
N TYR A 87 -6.15 9.78 1.77
CA TYR A 87 -4.69 9.78 1.92
C TYR A 87 -3.99 10.57 0.82
N ASP A 88 -2.86 11.20 1.17
CA ASP A 88 -2.02 11.97 0.26
C ASP A 88 -1.00 11.09 -0.49
N SER A 89 -0.62 9.97 0.10
CA SER A 89 0.30 9.02 -0.53
C SER A 89 0.23 7.63 0.08
N LEU A 90 0.60 6.65 -0.73
CA LEU A 90 0.86 5.27 -0.32
C LEU A 90 2.36 5.01 -0.51
N THR A 91 3.06 4.55 0.54
CA THR A 91 4.44 4.09 0.47
C THR A 91 4.46 2.64 0.95
N LEU A 92 4.59 1.72 0.01
CA LEU A 92 4.33 0.31 0.23
C LEU A 92 5.52 -0.54 -0.19
N MET A 93 5.77 -1.61 0.57
CA MET A 93 6.74 -2.62 0.19
C MET A 93 6.05 -3.81 -0.49
N PHE A 94 6.56 -4.18 -1.66
CA PHE A 94 6.14 -5.35 -2.44
C PHE A 94 7.34 -6.21 -2.84
N GLN A 95 7.08 -7.42 -3.31
CA GLN A 95 8.07 -8.16 -4.09
C GLN A 95 8.49 -7.32 -5.30
N LYS A 96 9.77 -7.38 -5.67
CA LYS A 96 10.34 -6.57 -6.77
C LYS A 96 9.53 -6.70 -8.06
N GLU A 97 9.09 -7.90 -8.42
CA GLU A 97 8.27 -8.13 -9.61
C GLU A 97 6.94 -7.36 -9.58
N VAL A 98 6.26 -7.36 -8.42
CA VAL A 98 5.00 -6.61 -8.24
C VAL A 98 5.25 -5.10 -8.28
N ALA A 99 6.32 -4.64 -7.65
CA ALA A 99 6.71 -3.22 -7.67
C ALA A 99 7.01 -2.73 -9.09
N LEU A 100 7.72 -3.54 -9.89
CA LEU A 100 7.98 -3.25 -11.31
C LEU A 100 6.68 -3.13 -12.10
N ARG A 101 5.73 -4.03 -11.89
CA ARG A 101 4.41 -3.96 -12.55
C ARG A 101 3.60 -2.72 -12.14
N ILE A 102 3.64 -2.31 -10.88
CA ILE A 102 2.94 -1.11 -10.41
C ILE A 102 3.46 0.14 -11.12
N ALA A 103 4.79 0.25 -11.26
CA ALA A 103 5.46 1.43 -11.81
C ALA A 103 5.84 1.31 -13.30
N ALA A 104 5.44 0.24 -13.97
CA ALA A 104 5.82 -0.04 -15.35
C ALA A 104 5.33 1.03 -16.32
N ALA A 105 6.19 1.44 -17.25
CA ALA A 105 5.81 2.34 -18.33
C ALA A 105 4.98 1.62 -19.40
N PRO A 106 4.04 2.30 -20.06
CA PRO A 106 3.34 1.74 -21.21
C PRO A 106 4.32 1.21 -22.27
N GLY A 107 4.04 0.01 -22.78
CA GLY A 107 4.89 -0.66 -23.78
C GLY A 107 6.03 -1.50 -23.21
N SER A 108 6.33 -1.42 -21.92
CA SER A 108 7.32 -2.30 -21.29
C SER A 108 6.76 -3.71 -21.01
N ASP A 109 7.66 -4.67 -20.79
CA ASP A 109 7.28 -6.08 -20.55
C ASP A 109 6.49 -6.26 -19.24
N ASP A 110 6.75 -5.45 -18.24
CA ASP A 110 6.06 -5.48 -16.94
C ASP A 110 4.70 -4.77 -16.97
N TYR A 111 4.40 -4.00 -18.02
CA TYR A 111 3.14 -3.27 -18.12
C TYR A 111 1.95 -4.18 -18.30
N GLY A 112 0.95 -4.07 -17.43
CA GLY A 112 -0.21 -4.93 -17.42
C GLY A 112 -1.38 -4.36 -16.61
N ARG A 113 -2.34 -5.21 -16.29
CA ARG A 113 -3.57 -4.82 -15.56
C ARG A 113 -3.28 -4.02 -14.28
N LEU A 114 -2.30 -4.47 -13.49
CA LEU A 114 -1.93 -3.80 -12.24
C LEU A 114 -1.37 -2.40 -12.51
N SER A 115 -0.53 -2.25 -13.56
CA SER A 115 0.00 -0.95 -13.97
C SER A 115 -1.13 0.02 -14.32
N VAL A 116 -2.07 -0.42 -15.14
CA VAL A 116 -3.21 0.41 -15.59
C VAL A 116 -4.06 0.85 -14.41
N ILE A 117 -4.47 -0.07 -13.52
CA ILE A 117 -5.32 0.25 -12.38
C ILE A 117 -4.61 1.24 -11.43
N CYS A 118 -3.34 1.01 -11.11
CA CYS A 118 -2.58 1.89 -10.23
C CYS A 118 -2.38 3.28 -10.84
N GLN A 119 -1.97 3.35 -12.10
CA GLN A 119 -1.62 4.60 -12.78
C GLN A 119 -2.85 5.38 -13.24
N TRP A 120 -4.00 4.74 -13.35
CA TRP A 120 -5.27 5.41 -13.62
C TRP A 120 -5.59 6.49 -12.57
N ARG A 121 -5.33 6.20 -11.30
CA ARG A 121 -5.63 7.10 -10.17
C ARG A 121 -4.41 7.70 -9.50
N CYS A 122 -3.23 7.15 -9.69
CA CYS A 122 -2.00 7.60 -9.02
C CYS A 122 -0.84 7.83 -9.98
N VAL A 123 0.08 8.70 -9.56
CA VAL A 123 1.45 8.71 -10.08
C VAL A 123 2.24 7.67 -9.31
N CYS A 124 2.77 6.66 -9.99
CA CYS A 124 3.44 5.52 -9.38
C CYS A 124 4.95 5.58 -9.63
N LYS A 125 5.75 5.40 -8.58
CA LYS A 125 7.22 5.35 -8.67
C LYS A 125 7.77 4.20 -7.85
N LYS A 126 8.65 3.40 -8.42
CA LYS A 126 9.54 2.52 -7.65
C LYS A 126 10.68 3.38 -7.10
N LEU A 127 10.84 3.39 -5.78
CA LEU A 127 11.85 4.23 -5.13
C LEU A 127 13.20 3.52 -5.06
N PHE A 128 13.26 2.36 -4.40
CA PHE A 128 14.48 1.58 -4.24
C PHE A 128 14.17 0.11 -3.93
N ASP A 129 15.19 -0.72 -4.09
CA ASP A 129 15.15 -2.12 -3.70
C ASP A 129 15.66 -2.27 -2.26
N VAL A 130 14.99 -3.14 -1.47
CA VAL A 130 15.41 -3.46 -0.10
C VAL A 130 16.21 -4.76 -0.15
N ASN A 131 17.44 -4.71 0.36
CA ASN A 131 18.28 -5.88 0.42
C ASN A 131 17.65 -6.96 1.32
N ARG A 132 17.73 -8.21 0.90
CA ARG A 132 17.23 -9.37 1.66
C ARG A 132 17.86 -9.49 3.05
N SER A 133 19.09 -9.02 3.22
CA SER A 133 19.80 -9.01 4.51
C SER A 133 19.19 -8.06 5.54
N ALA A 134 18.29 -7.14 5.12
CA ALA A 134 17.56 -6.27 6.04
C ALA A 134 16.46 -7.00 6.83
N PHE A 135 16.22 -8.28 6.53
CA PHE A 135 15.17 -9.08 7.17
C PHE A 135 15.75 -10.30 7.89
N THR A 136 15.11 -10.70 8.98
CA THR A 136 15.45 -11.93 9.72
C THR A 136 14.19 -12.76 9.95
N PRO A 137 14.06 -13.96 9.36
CA PRO A 137 14.97 -14.54 8.37
C PRO A 137 14.90 -13.80 7.01
N PRO A 138 15.99 -13.85 6.19
CA PRO A 138 16.00 -13.18 4.90
C PRO A 138 15.01 -13.84 3.92
N PRO A 139 14.19 -13.08 3.20
CA PRO A 139 13.23 -13.61 2.23
C PRO A 139 13.96 -14.17 0.99
N LYS A 140 13.31 -15.09 0.29
CA LYS A 140 13.87 -15.67 -0.96
C LYS A 140 13.90 -14.65 -2.12
N ILE A 141 13.03 -13.67 -2.09
CA ILE A 141 12.81 -12.70 -3.17
C ILE A 141 13.14 -11.29 -2.67
N THR A 142 13.78 -10.49 -3.51
CA THR A 142 14.05 -9.07 -3.25
C THR A 142 12.73 -8.29 -3.15
N SER A 143 12.65 -7.40 -2.18
CA SER A 143 11.54 -6.45 -2.02
C SER A 143 11.90 -5.09 -2.60
N SER A 144 10.89 -4.31 -2.96
CA SER A 144 11.06 -2.93 -3.41
C SER A 144 10.03 -2.03 -2.77
N ILE A 145 10.41 -0.79 -2.54
CA ILE A 145 9.48 0.25 -2.08
C ILE A 145 8.91 0.96 -3.30
N VAL A 146 7.58 1.08 -3.32
CA VAL A 146 6.85 1.89 -4.29
C VAL A 146 6.11 3.01 -3.59
N GLN A 147 6.03 4.14 -4.24
CA GLN A 147 5.21 5.26 -3.83
C GLN A 147 4.14 5.52 -4.88
N LEU A 148 2.91 5.67 -4.41
CA LEU A 148 1.76 6.07 -5.23
C LEU A 148 1.20 7.37 -4.65
N VAL A 149 1.11 8.39 -5.50
CA VAL A 149 0.54 9.70 -5.14
C VAL A 149 -0.76 9.86 -5.91
N PRO A 150 -1.90 10.03 -5.21
CA PRO A 150 -3.19 10.21 -5.86
C PRO A 150 -3.22 11.41 -6.80
N ARG A 151 -3.83 11.24 -7.96
CA ARG A 151 -4.19 12.34 -8.86
C ARG A 151 -5.47 12.98 -8.35
N LEU A 152 -5.66 14.27 -8.53
CA LEU A 152 -6.92 14.95 -8.20
C LEU A 152 -8.11 14.37 -8.98
N LYS A 153 -7.85 13.99 -10.23
CA LYS A 153 -8.81 13.28 -11.10
C LYS A 153 -8.12 12.05 -11.70
N PRO A 154 -8.87 10.98 -11.96
CA PRO A 154 -8.36 9.84 -12.71
C PRO A 154 -7.83 10.28 -14.08
N GLU A 155 -6.86 9.54 -14.64
CA GLU A 155 -6.29 9.82 -15.97
C GLU A 155 -7.36 9.76 -17.08
N ILE A 156 -8.34 8.90 -16.90
CA ILE A 156 -9.49 8.72 -17.80
C ILE A 156 -10.75 8.58 -16.95
N GLU A 157 -11.81 9.28 -17.30
CA GLU A 157 -13.11 9.13 -16.65
C GLU A 157 -13.77 7.82 -17.09
N CYS A 158 -13.81 6.85 -16.19
CA CYS A 158 -14.51 5.59 -16.37
C CYS A 158 -14.87 4.97 -15.02
N THR A 159 -15.74 3.98 -15.03
CA THR A 159 -16.03 3.18 -13.84
C THR A 159 -14.95 2.11 -13.63
N VAL A 160 -14.73 1.70 -12.38
CA VAL A 160 -13.83 0.59 -12.02
C VAL A 160 -14.18 -0.66 -12.84
N ALA A 161 -15.47 -1.02 -12.90
CA ALA A 161 -15.93 -2.19 -13.64
C ALA A 161 -15.64 -2.11 -15.15
N ALA A 162 -15.73 -0.94 -15.75
CA ALA A 162 -15.38 -0.75 -17.16
C ALA A 162 -13.87 -0.93 -17.38
N LEU A 163 -13.05 -0.31 -16.51
CA LEU A 163 -11.59 -0.43 -16.56
C LEU A 163 -11.15 -1.88 -16.39
N GLU A 164 -11.73 -2.61 -15.43
CA GLU A 164 -11.42 -4.03 -15.19
C GLU A 164 -11.77 -4.91 -16.38
N ARG A 165 -12.93 -4.71 -17.01
CA ARG A 165 -13.33 -5.45 -18.20
C ARG A 165 -12.37 -5.23 -19.38
N VAL A 166 -12.05 -3.97 -19.66
CA VAL A 166 -11.14 -3.61 -20.75
C VAL A 166 -9.74 -4.17 -20.50
N THR A 167 -9.21 -4.01 -19.31
CA THR A 167 -7.87 -4.51 -18.97
C THR A 167 -7.83 -6.04 -18.92
N ALA A 168 -8.91 -6.71 -18.51
CA ALA A 168 -9.01 -8.17 -18.57
C ALA A 168 -8.95 -8.67 -20.02
N ALA A 169 -9.68 -8.02 -20.95
CA ALA A 169 -9.64 -8.37 -22.36
C ALA A 169 -8.27 -8.09 -23.00
N ALA A 170 -7.69 -6.91 -22.73
CA ALA A 170 -6.42 -6.49 -23.33
C ALA A 170 -5.22 -7.33 -22.87
N PHE A 171 -5.21 -7.78 -21.60
CA PHE A 171 -4.07 -8.49 -21.00
C PHE A 171 -4.33 -9.96 -20.67
N GLY A 172 -5.54 -10.45 -20.89
CA GLY A 172 -5.95 -11.80 -20.50
C GLY A 172 -5.18 -12.92 -21.20
N GLN A 173 -4.61 -12.67 -22.38
CA GLN A 173 -3.89 -13.66 -23.19
C GLN A 173 -2.43 -13.30 -23.48
N ARG A 174 -1.91 -12.23 -22.87
CA ARG A 174 -0.56 -11.70 -23.18
C ARG A 174 0.60 -12.66 -22.85
N ARG A 175 0.36 -13.70 -22.05
CA ARG A 175 1.38 -14.68 -21.60
C ARG A 175 1.07 -16.11 -22.01
N LYS A 176 0.38 -16.29 -23.11
CA LYS A 176 0.26 -17.61 -23.75
C LYS A 176 1.36 -17.79 -24.77
#